data_9179f069e139f510389c56c1e01df023
#
_entry.id   9179f069e139f510389c56c1e01df023
#
_cell.length_a   1.000
_cell.length_b   1.000
_cell.length_c   1.000
_cell.angle_alpha   90.00
_cell.angle_beta   90.00
_cell.angle_gamma   90.00
#
_symmetry.space_group_name_H-M   'P 1'
#
loop_
_entity.id
_entity.type
_entity.pdbx_description
1 polymer ?
#
loop_
_entity_poly.entity_id
_entity_poly.type
_entity_poly.pdbx_seq_one_letter_code
_entity_poly.pdbx_strand_id
1 'polypeptide(L)'
;HDRDYLFTYAGLRQVVDKYLVQDRSTGDLYETPQFMYLLIAATIFSKYPQETRLDYVKKYYDAISKHRINIPTPIMAGVRTPLRQYASCVLVDIDDTLDSIFSSDMAIGRYVAQRAGIGINAGRIRGINAKIRGGEVQHTGVVPFLKKFESTVRCCTQNGIRGGSATVHFPIWHQEIRDIIVLKNNKGTEDNRVRKLDYSI
;
A
#
# COMPACT_ATOMS: atom_id res chain seq x y z
N HIS A 1 23.37 -16.67 -12.78
CA HIS A 1 24.39 -15.63 -12.51
C HIS A 1 24.84 -15.74 -11.05
N ASP A 2 26.15 -15.56 -10.77
CA ASP A 2 26.71 -15.77 -9.42
C ASP A 2 26.02 -14.94 -8.33
N ARG A 3 25.52 -13.76 -8.67
CA ARG A 3 24.76 -12.91 -7.74
C ARG A 3 23.38 -13.48 -7.36
N ASP A 4 22.86 -14.46 -8.10
CA ASP A 4 21.58 -15.11 -7.76
C ASP A 4 21.74 -16.02 -6.53
N TYR A 5 22.96 -16.49 -6.24
CA TYR A 5 23.27 -17.24 -5.01
C TYR A 5 23.25 -16.38 -3.73
N LEU A 6 23.14 -15.06 -3.86
CA LEU A 6 22.95 -14.18 -2.70
C LEU A 6 21.51 -14.22 -2.15
N PHE A 7 20.54 -14.71 -2.93
CA PHE A 7 19.18 -14.88 -2.44
C PHE A 7 19.05 -16.08 -1.50
N THR A 8 18.27 -15.91 -0.45
CA THR A 8 17.69 -17.08 0.23
C THR A 8 16.63 -17.71 -0.67
N TYR A 9 16.30 -18.99 -0.45
CA TYR A 9 15.23 -19.65 -1.21
C TYR A 9 13.91 -18.88 -1.15
N ALA A 10 13.49 -18.46 0.06
CA ALA A 10 12.27 -17.68 0.23
C ALA A 10 12.32 -16.32 -0.49
N GLY A 11 13.48 -15.64 -0.45
CA GLY A 11 13.69 -14.38 -1.18
C GLY A 11 13.59 -14.56 -2.68
N LEU A 12 14.23 -15.59 -3.24
CA LEU A 12 14.16 -15.90 -4.67
C LEU A 12 12.72 -16.23 -5.09
N ARG A 13 12.01 -17.07 -4.31
CA ARG A 13 10.59 -17.38 -4.59
C ARG A 13 9.74 -16.13 -4.60
N GLN A 14 9.95 -15.21 -3.66
CA GLN A 14 9.22 -13.94 -3.63
C GLN A 14 9.52 -13.07 -4.87
N VAL A 15 10.77 -13.02 -5.32
CA VAL A 15 11.14 -12.29 -6.55
C VAL A 15 10.45 -12.90 -7.76
N VAL A 16 10.51 -14.21 -7.92
CA VAL A 16 9.88 -14.95 -9.03
C VAL A 16 8.35 -14.74 -9.01
N ASP A 17 7.71 -14.97 -7.89
CA ASP A 17 6.25 -15.00 -7.82
C ASP A 17 5.63 -13.59 -7.91
N LYS A 18 6.34 -12.54 -7.45
CA LYS A 18 5.77 -11.19 -7.31
C LYS A 18 6.33 -10.15 -8.28
N TYR A 19 7.61 -10.22 -8.61
CA TYR A 19 8.30 -9.09 -9.22
C TYR A 19 8.73 -9.32 -10.66
N LEU A 20 9.15 -10.55 -11.03
CA LEU A 20 9.54 -10.82 -12.40
C LEU A 20 8.36 -10.62 -13.36
N VAL A 21 8.66 -10.04 -14.53
CA VAL A 21 7.70 -9.95 -15.62
C VAL A 21 7.42 -11.36 -16.13
N GLN A 22 6.15 -11.74 -16.11
CA GLN A 22 5.71 -13.08 -16.48
C GLN A 22 4.32 -13.05 -17.07
N ASP A 23 3.98 -14.04 -17.88
CA ASP A 23 2.60 -14.36 -18.20
C ASP A 23 1.98 -15.10 -17.01
N ARG A 24 1.00 -14.47 -16.37
CA ARG A 24 0.36 -15.05 -15.19
C ARG A 24 -0.66 -16.14 -15.51
N SER A 25 -1.03 -16.30 -16.79
CA SER A 25 -1.93 -17.36 -17.23
C SER A 25 -1.17 -18.67 -17.50
N THR A 26 0.05 -18.57 -18.05
CA THR A 26 0.90 -19.73 -18.37
C THR A 26 1.97 -19.98 -17.31
N GLY A 27 2.38 -18.95 -16.57
CA GLY A 27 3.52 -18.99 -15.64
C GLY A 27 4.87 -18.74 -16.30
N ASP A 28 4.91 -18.43 -17.60
CA ASP A 28 6.14 -18.18 -18.32
C ASP A 28 6.84 -16.92 -17.84
N LEU A 29 8.12 -17.04 -17.50
CA LEU A 29 8.97 -15.93 -17.05
C LEU A 29 9.66 -15.30 -18.25
N TYR A 30 9.61 -13.97 -18.36
CA TYR A 30 10.27 -13.22 -19.43
C TYR A 30 11.60 -12.58 -19.00
N GLU A 31 11.93 -12.66 -17.72
CA GLU A 31 13.19 -12.12 -17.18
C GLU A 31 13.70 -12.97 -16.00
N THR A 32 14.99 -12.85 -15.73
CA THR A 32 15.63 -13.38 -14.53
C THR A 32 15.83 -12.27 -13.50
N PRO A 33 16.15 -12.56 -12.22
CA PRO A 33 16.39 -11.52 -11.22
C PRO A 33 17.47 -10.49 -11.64
N GLN A 34 18.53 -10.92 -12.30
CA GLN A 34 19.58 -10.01 -12.76
C GLN A 34 19.12 -9.13 -13.92
N PHE A 35 18.34 -9.68 -14.87
CA PHE A 35 17.71 -8.87 -15.92
C PHE A 35 16.73 -7.86 -15.35
N MET A 36 15.93 -8.25 -14.36
CA MET A 36 15.04 -7.33 -13.64
C MET A 36 15.84 -6.14 -13.09
N TYR A 37 16.90 -6.38 -12.35
CA TYR A 37 17.72 -5.33 -11.76
C TYR A 37 18.40 -4.44 -12.81
N LEU A 38 18.91 -5.04 -13.88
CA LEU A 38 19.53 -4.29 -14.97
C LEU A 38 18.51 -3.38 -15.68
N LEU A 39 17.32 -3.91 -16.00
CA LEU A 39 16.26 -3.13 -16.67
C LEU A 39 15.71 -2.03 -15.78
N ILE A 40 15.59 -2.24 -14.47
CA ILE A 40 15.25 -1.19 -13.51
C ILE A 40 16.28 -0.07 -13.55
N ALA A 41 17.57 -0.40 -13.43
CA ALA A 41 18.66 0.57 -13.48
C ALA A 41 18.65 1.36 -14.80
N ALA A 42 18.56 0.66 -15.92
CA ALA A 42 18.52 1.28 -17.25
C ALA A 42 17.33 2.23 -17.42
N THR A 43 16.16 1.86 -16.91
CA THR A 43 14.94 2.67 -17.00
C THR A 43 15.04 3.92 -16.14
N ILE A 44 15.52 3.81 -14.89
CA ILE A 44 15.68 4.95 -13.98
C ILE A 44 16.62 6.01 -14.59
N PHE A 45 17.75 5.57 -15.13
CA PHE A 45 18.75 6.49 -15.69
C PHE A 45 18.58 6.78 -17.17
N SER A 46 17.48 6.35 -17.80
CA SER A 46 17.25 6.50 -19.25
C SER A 46 17.32 7.94 -19.75
N LYS A 47 17.00 8.92 -18.91
CA LYS A 47 17.01 10.36 -19.25
C LYS A 47 18.30 11.09 -18.87
N TYR A 48 19.29 10.39 -18.32
CA TYR A 48 20.60 10.99 -17.99
C TYR A 48 21.42 11.23 -19.28
N PRO A 49 22.38 12.16 -19.26
CA PRO A 49 23.28 12.40 -20.39
C PRO A 49 23.94 11.11 -20.87
N GLN A 50 24.07 10.96 -22.17
CA GLN A 50 24.57 9.72 -22.80
C GLN A 50 25.95 9.33 -22.30
N GLU A 51 26.80 10.33 -22.07
CA GLU A 51 28.20 10.16 -21.66
C GLU A 51 28.34 9.53 -20.26
N THR A 52 27.39 9.81 -19.37
CA THR A 52 27.45 9.36 -17.96
C THR A 52 26.44 8.28 -17.62
N ARG A 53 25.41 8.11 -18.45
CA ARG A 53 24.27 7.21 -18.20
C ARG A 53 24.70 5.80 -17.84
N LEU A 54 25.63 5.21 -18.60
CA LEU A 54 26.05 3.85 -18.43
C LEU A 54 26.75 3.63 -17.07
N ASP A 55 27.51 4.62 -16.61
CA ASP A 55 28.18 4.53 -15.30
C ASP A 55 27.18 4.54 -14.14
N TYR A 56 26.14 5.37 -14.23
CA TYR A 56 25.06 5.36 -13.26
C TYR A 56 24.30 4.03 -13.27
N VAL A 57 23.98 3.49 -14.44
CA VAL A 57 23.32 2.18 -14.59
C VAL A 57 24.17 1.08 -13.95
N LYS A 58 25.47 1.03 -14.22
CA LYS A 58 26.39 0.03 -13.63
C LYS A 58 26.45 0.16 -12.12
N LYS A 59 26.66 1.37 -11.59
CA LYS A 59 26.72 1.62 -10.14
C LYS A 59 25.45 1.21 -9.42
N TYR A 60 24.30 1.57 -9.98
CA TYR A 60 23.01 1.23 -9.39
C TYR A 60 22.71 -0.27 -9.46
N TYR A 61 22.93 -0.89 -10.63
CA TYR A 61 22.83 -2.35 -10.79
C TYR A 61 23.73 -3.09 -9.77
N ASP A 62 24.97 -2.66 -9.62
CA ASP A 62 25.88 -3.26 -8.63
C ASP A 62 25.35 -3.12 -7.20
N ALA A 63 24.79 -1.98 -6.84
CA ALA A 63 24.27 -1.75 -5.50
C ALA A 63 23.05 -2.63 -5.19
N ILE A 64 22.09 -2.73 -6.12
CA ILE A 64 20.88 -3.52 -5.90
C ILE A 64 21.12 -5.02 -6.03
N SER A 65 21.89 -5.45 -7.01
CA SER A 65 22.16 -6.88 -7.28
C SER A 65 23.11 -7.54 -6.26
N LYS A 66 23.90 -6.76 -5.55
CA LYS A 66 24.72 -7.18 -4.42
C LYS A 66 24.03 -6.97 -3.06
N HIS A 67 22.73 -6.66 -3.07
CA HIS A 67 21.88 -6.41 -1.88
C HIS A 67 22.45 -5.35 -0.92
N ARG A 68 23.22 -4.37 -1.45
CA ARG A 68 23.74 -3.23 -0.65
C ARG A 68 22.65 -2.20 -0.37
N ILE A 69 21.69 -2.08 -1.26
CA ILE A 69 20.49 -1.28 -1.11
C ILE A 69 19.25 -2.13 -1.43
N ASN A 70 18.15 -1.82 -0.78
CA ASN A 70 16.85 -2.42 -1.04
C ASN A 70 15.96 -1.40 -1.75
N ILE A 71 15.15 -1.87 -2.68
CA ILE A 71 14.23 -1.04 -3.44
C ILE A 71 12.77 -1.46 -3.18
N PRO A 72 11.82 -0.50 -3.15
CA PRO A 72 10.45 -0.80 -2.76
C PRO A 72 9.72 -1.62 -3.84
N THR A 73 8.71 -2.37 -3.39
CA THR A 73 7.86 -3.22 -4.23
C THR A 73 7.38 -2.55 -5.52
N PRO A 74 6.87 -1.30 -5.55
CA PRO A 74 6.40 -0.68 -6.79
C PRO A 74 7.51 -0.45 -7.82
N ILE A 75 8.73 -0.19 -7.36
CA ILE A 75 9.90 -0.06 -8.24
C ILE A 75 10.26 -1.43 -8.85
N MET A 76 10.36 -2.46 -8.00
CA MET A 76 10.68 -3.82 -8.48
C MET A 76 9.61 -4.39 -9.42
N ALA A 77 8.33 -4.13 -9.14
CA ALA A 77 7.24 -4.65 -9.95
C ALA A 77 6.92 -3.81 -11.18
N GLY A 78 7.22 -2.49 -11.18
CA GLY A 78 6.61 -1.54 -12.09
C GLY A 78 7.53 -0.76 -13.00
N VAL A 79 8.73 -0.35 -12.58
CA VAL A 79 9.53 0.68 -13.27
C VAL A 79 9.77 0.39 -14.77
N ARG A 80 9.98 -0.84 -15.15
CA ARG A 80 10.20 -1.27 -16.55
C ARG A 80 8.93 -1.71 -17.26
N THR A 81 7.77 -1.49 -16.66
CA THR A 81 6.45 -1.85 -17.18
C THR A 81 5.60 -0.60 -17.44
N PRO A 82 4.39 -0.71 -17.98
CA PRO A 82 3.47 0.43 -18.13
C PRO A 82 2.99 1.06 -16.82
N LEU A 83 3.20 0.44 -15.67
CA LEU A 83 2.85 1.01 -14.36
C LEU A 83 3.59 2.32 -14.11
N ARG A 84 2.90 3.29 -13.50
CA ARG A 84 3.44 4.63 -13.22
C ARG A 84 3.28 5.07 -11.77
N GLN A 85 2.64 4.25 -10.91
CA GLN A 85 2.53 4.50 -9.47
C GLN A 85 3.67 3.78 -8.74
N TYR A 86 4.57 4.55 -8.12
CA TYR A 86 5.78 4.04 -7.49
C TYR A 86 5.83 4.23 -5.96
N ALA A 87 4.84 4.90 -5.38
CA ALA A 87 4.73 5.03 -3.94
C ALA A 87 4.29 3.69 -3.31
N SER A 88 5.08 3.18 -2.37
CA SER A 88 4.75 1.93 -1.69
C SER A 88 3.69 2.12 -0.61
N CYS A 89 3.65 3.32 0.00
CA CYS A 89 2.68 3.70 1.02
C CYS A 89 2.18 5.11 0.75
N VAL A 90 0.90 5.36 1.04
CA VAL A 90 0.23 6.64 0.88
C VAL A 90 -0.51 6.97 2.16
N LEU A 91 -0.35 8.20 2.65
CA LEU A 91 -1.09 8.72 3.80
C LEU A 91 -2.27 9.55 3.30
N VAL A 92 -3.45 9.30 3.87
CA VAL A 92 -4.68 10.03 3.60
C VAL A 92 -5.16 10.68 4.88
N ASP A 93 -5.25 12.01 4.88
CA ASP A 93 -5.74 12.80 6.00
C ASP A 93 -7.20 13.17 5.75
N ILE A 94 -8.08 12.86 6.70
CA ILE A 94 -9.53 12.99 6.54
C ILE A 94 -10.05 14.08 7.47
N ASP A 95 -10.74 15.05 6.90
CA ASP A 95 -11.44 16.08 7.66
C ASP A 95 -12.87 15.62 8.03
N ASP A 96 -13.47 16.33 9.01
CA ASP A 96 -14.76 16.03 9.59
C ASP A 96 -15.93 16.48 8.71
N THR A 97 -15.90 16.13 7.42
CA THR A 97 -16.98 16.39 6.45
C THR A 97 -17.26 15.16 5.59
N LEU A 98 -18.48 14.96 5.16
CA LEU A 98 -18.83 13.85 4.25
C LEU A 98 -18.05 13.92 2.93
N ASP A 99 -17.82 15.11 2.39
CA ASP A 99 -17.07 15.29 1.15
C ASP A 99 -15.61 14.83 1.33
N SER A 100 -14.97 15.18 2.44
CA SER A 100 -13.62 14.72 2.76
C SER A 100 -13.58 13.20 2.97
N ILE A 101 -14.54 12.65 3.70
CA ILE A 101 -14.63 11.20 3.97
C ILE A 101 -14.81 10.42 2.66
N PHE A 102 -15.71 10.83 1.76
CA PHE A 102 -15.97 10.11 0.52
C PHE A 102 -14.88 10.32 -0.53
N SER A 103 -14.30 11.52 -0.64
CA SER A 103 -13.16 11.75 -1.52
C SER A 103 -11.94 10.93 -1.07
N SER A 104 -11.72 10.82 0.24
CA SER A 104 -10.67 9.98 0.81
C SER A 104 -10.92 8.50 0.54
N ASP A 105 -12.14 8.01 0.69
CA ASP A 105 -12.50 6.62 0.38
C ASP A 105 -12.23 6.28 -1.10
N MET A 106 -12.57 7.19 -2.01
CA MET A 106 -12.24 7.03 -3.43
C MET A 106 -10.72 7.00 -3.67
N ALA A 107 -9.96 7.86 -2.99
CA ALA A 107 -8.49 7.87 -3.09
C ALA A 107 -7.89 6.56 -2.55
N ILE A 108 -8.38 6.08 -1.40
CA ILE A 108 -7.98 4.79 -0.81
C ILE A 108 -8.17 3.67 -1.84
N GLY A 109 -9.35 3.56 -2.45
CA GLY A 109 -9.64 2.52 -3.44
C GLY A 109 -8.70 2.57 -4.64
N ARG A 110 -8.45 3.78 -5.19
CA ARG A 110 -7.54 3.97 -6.33
C ARG A 110 -6.10 3.57 -6.01
N TYR A 111 -5.58 3.95 -4.84
CA TYR A 111 -4.21 3.60 -4.45
C TYR A 111 -4.06 2.12 -4.12
N VAL A 112 -5.05 1.51 -3.45
CA VAL A 112 -5.07 0.04 -3.21
C VAL A 112 -5.06 -0.72 -4.53
N ALA A 113 -5.88 -0.31 -5.51
CA ALA A 113 -5.89 -0.90 -6.85
C ALA A 113 -4.53 -0.79 -7.57
N GLN A 114 -3.72 0.23 -7.22
CA GLN A 114 -2.37 0.43 -7.72
C GLN A 114 -1.28 -0.13 -6.78
N ARG A 115 -1.64 -1.01 -5.85
CA ARG A 115 -0.72 -1.77 -4.97
C ARG A 115 -0.01 -0.95 -3.90
N ALA A 116 -0.54 0.20 -3.50
CA ALA A 116 -0.06 0.94 -2.34
C ALA A 116 -0.66 0.41 -1.04
N GLY A 117 0.12 0.44 0.05
CA GLY A 117 -0.39 0.36 1.40
C GLY A 117 -0.92 1.74 1.84
N ILE A 118 -1.93 1.77 2.68
CA ILE A 118 -2.61 3.01 3.06
C ILE A 118 -2.49 3.27 4.55
N GLY A 119 -2.07 4.49 4.92
CA GLY A 119 -2.25 5.04 6.25
C GLY A 119 -3.41 6.04 6.21
N ILE A 120 -4.38 5.89 7.09
CA ILE A 120 -5.59 6.73 7.15
C ILE A 120 -5.57 7.49 8.47
N ASN A 121 -5.48 8.81 8.44
CA ASN A 121 -5.73 9.61 9.63
C ASN A 121 -7.22 9.96 9.69
N ALA A 122 -7.96 9.24 10.53
CA ALA A 122 -9.40 9.45 10.76
C ALA A 122 -9.68 10.17 12.10
N GLY A 123 -8.65 10.60 12.80
CA GLY A 123 -8.76 11.16 14.14
C GLY A 123 -9.51 12.51 14.24
N ARG A 124 -9.78 13.16 13.11
CA ARG A 124 -10.59 14.40 13.07
C ARG A 124 -12.08 14.14 12.94
N ILE A 125 -12.50 12.94 12.51
CA ILE A 125 -13.92 12.61 12.37
C ILE A 125 -14.56 12.64 13.76
N ARG A 126 -15.63 13.39 13.89
CA ARG A 126 -16.37 13.52 15.17
C ARG A 126 -16.91 12.18 15.66
N GLY A 127 -16.98 12.01 16.97
CA GLY A 127 -17.48 10.80 17.59
C GLY A 127 -19.01 10.68 17.58
N ILE A 128 -19.48 9.53 18.07
CA ILE A 128 -20.90 9.22 18.21
C ILE A 128 -21.63 10.29 19.04
N ASN A 129 -22.88 10.58 18.68
CA ASN A 129 -23.75 11.58 19.30
C ASN A 129 -23.28 13.04 19.18
N ALA A 130 -22.19 13.31 18.46
CA ALA A 130 -21.80 14.68 18.14
C ALA A 130 -22.90 15.38 17.36
N LYS A 131 -23.21 16.64 17.73
CA LYS A 131 -24.29 17.41 17.12
C LYS A 131 -23.97 17.79 15.67
N ILE A 132 -24.93 17.60 14.79
CA ILE A 132 -24.87 17.97 13.37
C ILE A 132 -26.04 18.94 13.08
N ARG A 133 -25.84 19.89 12.15
CA ARG A 133 -26.85 20.87 11.74
C ARG A 133 -27.46 21.62 12.93
N GLY A 134 -26.62 22.17 13.80
CA GLY A 134 -27.10 22.90 14.96
C GLY A 134 -27.74 22.05 16.06
N GLY A 135 -27.64 20.72 15.97
CA GLY A 135 -28.19 19.77 16.93
C GLY A 135 -29.47 19.08 16.47
N GLU A 136 -29.88 19.32 15.23
CA GLU A 136 -31.05 18.66 14.60
C GLU A 136 -30.89 17.15 14.49
N VAL A 137 -29.64 16.70 14.20
CA VAL A 137 -29.29 15.30 14.12
C VAL A 137 -28.00 15.01 14.89
N GLN A 138 -27.78 13.74 15.21
CA GLN A 138 -26.59 13.26 15.90
C GLN A 138 -25.75 12.38 14.97
N HIS A 139 -24.43 12.45 15.13
CA HIS A 139 -23.49 11.64 14.38
C HIS A 139 -23.53 10.18 14.81
N THR A 140 -23.42 9.26 13.85
CA THR A 140 -23.48 7.81 14.10
C THR A 140 -22.17 7.20 14.59
N GLY A 141 -21.11 8.02 14.73
CA GLY A 141 -19.79 7.57 15.15
C GLY A 141 -18.86 7.22 13.99
N VAL A 142 -17.63 6.84 14.32
CA VAL A 142 -16.59 6.54 13.33
C VAL A 142 -16.64 5.10 12.82
N VAL A 143 -17.18 4.16 13.59
CA VAL A 143 -17.21 2.73 13.25
C VAL A 143 -17.86 2.45 11.89
N PRO A 144 -18.99 3.05 11.50
CA PRO A 144 -19.59 2.87 10.18
C PRO A 144 -18.64 3.28 9.04
N PHE A 145 -17.88 4.36 9.20
CA PHE A 145 -16.89 4.80 8.21
C PHE A 145 -15.68 3.86 8.14
N LEU A 146 -15.24 3.30 9.27
CA LEU A 146 -14.19 2.28 9.28
C LEU A 146 -14.60 1.02 8.52
N LYS A 147 -15.85 0.57 8.67
CA LYS A 147 -16.40 -0.54 7.86
C LYS A 147 -16.41 -0.22 6.38
N LYS A 148 -16.74 1.00 6.01
CA LYS A 148 -16.69 1.46 4.62
C LYS A 148 -15.27 1.40 4.07
N PHE A 149 -14.27 1.95 4.79
CA PHE A 149 -12.87 1.89 4.38
C PHE A 149 -12.35 0.45 4.30
N GLU A 150 -12.72 -0.42 5.24
CA GLU A 150 -12.42 -1.85 5.17
C GLU A 150 -12.96 -2.48 3.89
N SER A 151 -14.22 -2.21 3.56
CA SER A 151 -14.87 -2.71 2.35
C SER A 151 -14.14 -2.22 1.10
N THR A 152 -13.80 -0.94 1.04
CA THR A 152 -13.06 -0.33 -0.08
C THR A 152 -11.67 -0.97 -0.25
N VAL A 153 -10.93 -1.15 0.85
CA VAL A 153 -9.62 -1.83 0.81
C VAL A 153 -9.75 -3.27 0.30
N ARG A 154 -10.80 -3.98 0.72
CA ARG A 154 -11.03 -5.37 0.30
C ARG A 154 -11.43 -5.51 -1.16
N CYS A 155 -12.40 -4.73 -1.61
CA CYS A 155 -12.92 -4.85 -2.98
C CYS A 155 -11.94 -4.33 -4.05
N CYS A 156 -11.09 -3.36 -3.70
CA CYS A 156 -10.09 -2.81 -4.61
C CYS A 156 -8.75 -3.57 -4.59
N THR A 157 -8.61 -4.57 -3.73
CA THR A 157 -7.39 -5.39 -3.66
C THR A 157 -7.18 -6.16 -4.96
N GLN A 158 -5.99 -6.02 -5.55
CA GLN A 158 -5.58 -6.81 -6.69
C GLN A 158 -4.84 -8.08 -6.24
N ASN A 159 -5.39 -9.23 -6.60
CA ASN A 159 -4.80 -10.53 -6.32
C ASN A 159 -3.46 -10.73 -7.05
N GLY A 160 -2.52 -11.41 -6.39
CA GLY A 160 -1.33 -11.97 -7.00
C GLY A 160 -0.02 -11.26 -6.68
N ILE A 161 0.05 -9.93 -6.49
CA ILE A 161 1.32 -9.23 -6.20
C ILE A 161 1.34 -8.67 -4.79
N ARG A 162 0.35 -7.89 -4.41
CA ARG A 162 0.21 -7.30 -3.08
C ARG A 162 -1.26 -7.22 -2.70
N GLY A 163 -1.63 -7.82 -1.56
CA GLY A 163 -2.95 -7.63 -0.96
C GLY A 163 -3.14 -6.19 -0.51
N GLY A 164 -4.38 -5.71 -0.50
CA GLY A 164 -4.72 -4.42 0.08
C GLY A 164 -4.54 -4.44 1.59
N SER A 165 -3.89 -3.42 2.13
CA SER A 165 -3.75 -3.22 3.57
C SER A 165 -3.87 -1.74 3.91
N ALA A 166 -4.51 -1.45 5.04
CA ALA A 166 -4.59 -0.10 5.56
C ALA A 166 -4.45 -0.10 7.08
N THR A 167 -3.78 0.93 7.59
CA THR A 167 -3.68 1.24 9.01
C THR A 167 -4.42 2.54 9.28
N VAL A 168 -5.34 2.53 10.24
CA VAL A 168 -6.07 3.74 10.64
C VAL A 168 -5.47 4.30 11.93
N HIS A 169 -5.23 5.60 11.92
CA HIS A 169 -4.63 6.33 13.03
C HIS A 169 -5.69 7.16 13.75
N PHE A 170 -5.74 7.03 15.07
CA PHE A 170 -6.58 7.81 15.95
C PHE A 170 -5.79 8.38 17.13
N PRO A 171 -6.05 9.60 17.58
CA PRO A 171 -5.47 10.10 18.82
C PRO A 171 -6.11 9.39 20.03
N ILE A 172 -5.30 9.13 21.08
CA ILE A 172 -5.75 8.45 22.30
C ILE A 172 -6.92 9.17 23.00
N TRP A 173 -7.07 10.46 22.77
CA TRP A 173 -8.17 11.28 23.32
C TRP A 173 -9.43 11.28 22.45
N HIS A 174 -9.47 10.53 21.34
CA HIS A 174 -10.68 10.44 20.53
C HIS A 174 -11.85 9.88 21.35
N GLN A 175 -13.04 10.46 21.18
CA GLN A 175 -14.22 10.10 21.97
C GLN A 175 -14.55 8.60 21.94
N GLU A 176 -14.37 7.93 20.80
CA GLU A 176 -14.66 6.51 20.62
C GLU A 176 -13.43 5.61 20.73
N ILE A 177 -12.32 6.07 21.32
CA ILE A 177 -11.08 5.29 21.33
C ILE A 177 -11.23 3.92 22.00
N ARG A 178 -12.07 3.81 23.03
CA ARG A 178 -12.35 2.55 23.72
C ARG A 178 -13.01 1.51 22.83
N ASP A 179 -13.88 1.94 21.92
CA ASP A 179 -14.54 1.08 20.96
C ASP A 179 -13.59 0.70 19.81
N ILE A 180 -12.78 1.67 19.34
CA ILE A 180 -11.81 1.48 18.26
C ILE A 180 -10.78 0.41 18.62
N ILE A 181 -10.19 0.44 19.80
CA ILE A 181 -9.13 -0.50 20.20
C ILE A 181 -9.59 -1.96 20.28
N VAL A 182 -10.88 -2.21 20.35
CA VAL A 182 -11.46 -3.56 20.44
C VAL A 182 -12.03 -4.08 19.12
N LEU A 183 -12.03 -3.29 18.04
CA LEU A 183 -12.63 -3.67 16.76
C LEU A 183 -12.01 -4.92 16.12
N LYS A 184 -10.76 -5.23 16.43
CA LYS A 184 -10.07 -6.44 15.92
C LYS A 184 -10.18 -7.64 16.85
N ASN A 185 -10.55 -7.45 18.10
CA ASN A 185 -10.58 -8.56 19.04
C ASN A 185 -11.84 -9.44 18.88
N ASN A 186 -11.83 -10.61 19.52
CA ASN A 186 -12.92 -11.58 19.41
C ASN A 186 -14.05 -11.37 20.42
N LYS A 187 -14.01 -10.30 21.23
CA LYS A 187 -14.98 -10.07 22.30
C LYS A 187 -16.20 -9.25 21.86
N GLY A 188 -16.13 -8.59 20.69
CA GLY A 188 -17.27 -7.84 20.13
C GLY A 188 -18.24 -8.74 19.36
N THR A 189 -19.47 -8.23 19.14
CA THR A 189 -20.41 -8.85 18.19
C THR A 189 -19.85 -8.79 16.76
N GLU A 190 -20.26 -9.72 15.90
CA GLU A 190 -19.81 -9.78 14.49
C GLU A 190 -20.04 -8.44 13.78
N ASP A 191 -21.16 -7.78 14.07
CA ASP A 191 -21.54 -6.50 13.47
C ASP A 191 -20.62 -5.32 13.83
N ASN A 192 -19.87 -5.42 14.93
CA ASN A 192 -18.98 -4.36 15.38
C ASN A 192 -17.50 -4.63 15.07
N ARG A 193 -17.20 -5.68 14.30
CA ARG A 193 -15.82 -6.03 13.97
C ARG A 193 -15.34 -5.40 12.66
N VAL A 194 -14.13 -4.84 12.69
CA VAL A 194 -13.40 -4.36 11.52
C VAL A 194 -12.00 -4.99 11.56
N ARG A 195 -11.88 -6.18 10.96
CA ARG A 195 -10.71 -7.07 11.16
C ARG A 195 -9.57 -6.81 10.19
N LYS A 196 -9.85 -6.24 9.02
CA LYS A 196 -8.88 -6.09 7.92
C LYS A 196 -8.16 -4.74 7.93
N LEU A 197 -8.56 -3.82 8.80
CA LEU A 197 -7.79 -2.62 9.10
C LEU A 197 -6.88 -2.87 10.30
N ASP A 198 -5.69 -2.31 10.27
CA ASP A 198 -4.83 -2.17 11.44
C ASP A 198 -5.10 -0.82 12.10
N TYR A 199 -4.83 -0.72 13.40
CA TYR A 199 -5.07 0.50 14.17
C TYR A 199 -3.78 0.95 14.83
N SER A 200 -3.55 2.26 14.78
CA SER A 200 -2.45 2.95 15.45
C SER A 200 -3.02 4.09 16.29
N ILE A 201 -2.45 4.30 17.48
CA ILE A 201 -2.85 5.31 18.45
C ILE A 201 -1.66 6.17 18.78
#